data_41d8c88c92795cdc8b38605d4c18723f
#
_entry.id   41d8c88c92795cdc8b38605d4c18723f
#
_cell.length_a   1.000
_cell.length_b   1.000
_cell.length_c   1.000
_cell.angle_alpha   90.00
_cell.angle_beta   90.00
_cell.angle_gamma   90.00
#
_symmetry.space_group_name_H-M   'P 1'
#
loop_
_entity.id
_entity.type
_entity.pdbx_description
1 polymer ?
#
loop_
_entity_poly.entity_id
_entity_poly.type
_entity_poly.pdbx_seq_one_letter_code
_entity_poly.pdbx_strand_id
1 'polypeptide(L)'
;MEEQWKSFRMDPAEGAWEPASYNIRTEDGCEYGRWRRVLRKHRHGLTVISRYKSPPGKAWKIVGRASALGEEVYILEGAYYDARGHILAGPGTFMFNAPGARHGGISCDLTLYIHCCSGEPDDIVSIDLIDFAPKEQPLGLAPQRPDGLEEED
;
A
#
# COMPACT_ATOMS: atom_id res chain seq x y z
N MET A 1 4.20 23.67 22.77
CA MET A 1 5.53 23.49 22.17
C MET A 1 5.31 23.03 20.73
N GLU A 2 5.76 23.81 19.80
CA GLU A 2 5.83 23.36 18.42
C GLU A 2 6.84 22.21 18.34
N GLU A 3 6.38 21.05 17.87
CA GLU A 3 7.23 19.94 17.58
C GLU A 3 8.14 20.36 16.42
N GLN A 4 9.40 20.61 16.69
CA GLN A 4 10.35 20.99 15.66
C GLN A 4 10.52 19.82 14.69
N TRP A 5 10.19 20.04 13.44
CA TRP A 5 10.46 19.11 12.36
C TRP A 5 11.98 18.91 12.22
N LYS A 6 12.43 17.71 12.52
CA LYS A 6 13.84 17.32 12.36
C LYS A 6 13.99 16.39 11.18
N SER A 7 15.02 16.60 10.41
CA SER A 7 15.42 15.63 9.38
C SER A 7 15.78 14.31 10.03
N PHE A 8 15.38 13.21 9.43
CA PHE A 8 15.76 11.87 9.85
C PHE A 8 15.97 10.96 8.64
N ARG A 9 16.66 9.86 8.85
CA ARG A 9 16.86 8.79 7.90
C ARG A 9 16.56 7.46 8.59
N MET A 10 15.87 6.56 7.88
CA MET A 10 15.64 5.20 8.34
C MET A 10 16.37 4.25 7.39
N ASP A 11 17.30 3.46 7.94
CA ASP A 11 17.99 2.44 7.15
C ASP A 11 17.12 1.20 6.93
N PRO A 12 17.36 0.40 5.87
CA PRO A 12 16.52 -0.77 5.55
C PRO A 12 16.36 -1.79 6.67
N ALA A 13 17.35 -1.89 7.57
CA ALA A 13 17.32 -2.78 8.72
C ALA A 13 16.53 -2.23 9.92
N GLU A 14 16.20 -0.94 9.91
CA GLU A 14 15.46 -0.32 11.00
C GLU A 14 13.96 -0.53 10.86
N GLY A 15 13.28 -0.72 11.98
CA GLY A 15 11.84 -0.95 12.03
C GLY A 15 11.45 -2.37 11.61
N ALA A 16 10.65 -3.00 12.46
CA ALA A 16 10.13 -4.33 12.20
C ALA A 16 8.95 -4.27 11.20
N TRP A 17 8.83 -5.33 10.41
CA TRP A 17 7.61 -5.61 9.68
C TRP A 17 6.60 -6.24 10.62
N GLU A 18 5.44 -5.60 10.79
CA GLU A 18 4.36 -6.05 11.66
C GLU A 18 3.33 -6.81 10.85
N PRO A 19 3.08 -8.12 11.12
CA PRO A 19 2.05 -8.88 10.44
C PRO A 19 0.65 -8.46 10.89
N ALA A 20 -0.31 -8.54 9.99
CA ALA A 20 -1.71 -8.35 10.32
C ALA A 20 -2.28 -9.61 11.02
N SER A 21 -3.32 -9.43 11.83
CA SER A 21 -3.95 -10.52 12.59
C SER A 21 -4.66 -11.57 11.71
N TYR A 22 -5.03 -11.21 10.48
CA TYR A 22 -5.68 -12.10 9.51
C TYR A 22 -4.72 -12.86 8.61
N ASN A 23 -3.40 -12.69 8.77
CA ASN A 23 -2.42 -13.42 7.98
C ASN A 23 -2.59 -14.92 8.16
N ILE A 24 -2.41 -15.66 7.07
CA ILE A 24 -2.53 -17.11 7.03
C ILE A 24 -1.17 -17.75 6.73
N ARG A 25 -0.98 -18.94 7.25
CA ARG A 25 0.15 -19.80 6.92
C ARG A 25 -0.37 -21.08 6.26
N THR A 26 0.18 -21.43 5.13
CA THR A 26 -0.13 -22.67 4.40
C THR A 26 0.69 -23.84 4.93
N GLU A 27 0.30 -25.07 4.55
CA GLU A 27 0.97 -26.31 5.02
C GLU A 27 2.44 -26.40 4.62
N ASP A 28 2.83 -25.76 3.52
CA ASP A 28 4.22 -25.65 3.05
C ASP A 28 5.04 -24.60 3.82
N GLY A 29 4.44 -23.94 4.82
CA GLY A 29 5.09 -22.93 5.65
C GLY A 29 5.12 -21.52 5.06
N CYS A 30 4.54 -21.29 3.88
CA CYS A 30 4.42 -19.96 3.30
C CYS A 30 3.39 -19.11 4.06
N GLU A 31 3.70 -17.83 4.25
CA GLU A 31 2.81 -16.86 4.88
C GLU A 31 2.25 -15.89 3.85
N TYR A 32 0.95 -15.61 3.97
CA TYR A 32 0.20 -14.69 3.12
C TYR A 32 -0.63 -13.75 3.96
N GLY A 33 -0.86 -12.55 3.47
CA GLY A 33 -1.61 -11.52 4.15
C GLY A 33 -1.00 -10.15 3.95
N ARG A 34 -0.92 -9.37 5.02
CA ARG A 34 -0.36 -8.03 5.03
C ARG A 34 0.73 -7.91 6.07
N TRP A 35 1.78 -7.16 5.71
CA TRP A 35 2.80 -6.67 6.64
C TRP A 35 2.89 -5.17 6.50
N ARG A 36 3.12 -4.51 7.62
CA ARG A 36 3.26 -3.07 7.71
C ARG A 36 4.59 -2.71 8.35
N ARG A 37 5.27 -1.71 7.80
CA ARG A 37 6.43 -1.09 8.42
C ARG A 37 6.13 0.38 8.65
N VAL A 38 6.17 0.82 9.91
CA VAL A 38 5.99 2.22 10.27
C VAL A 38 7.28 2.97 9.97
N LEU A 39 7.19 3.98 9.11
CA LEU A 39 8.31 4.85 8.76
C LEU A 39 8.37 6.08 9.66
N ARG A 40 7.21 6.61 10.01
CA ARG A 40 7.09 7.80 10.86
C ARG A 40 5.73 7.84 11.52
N LYS A 41 5.72 8.21 12.79
CA LYS A 41 4.49 8.48 13.54
C LYS A 41 4.63 9.75 14.37
N HIS A 42 3.66 10.65 14.25
CA HIS A 42 3.47 11.79 15.13
C HIS A 42 1.98 12.16 15.17
N ARG A 43 1.62 13.11 16.02
CA ARG A 43 0.20 13.49 16.22
C ARG A 43 -0.55 13.95 14.96
N HIS A 44 0.16 14.35 13.91
CA HIS A 44 -0.41 14.87 12.66
C HIS A 44 -0.10 14.00 11.44
N GLY A 45 0.39 12.80 11.64
CA GLY A 45 0.69 11.93 10.52
C GLY A 45 1.23 10.58 10.92
N LEU A 46 0.80 9.56 10.19
CA LEU A 46 1.34 8.21 10.25
C LEU A 46 1.74 7.80 8.84
N THR A 47 3.02 7.54 8.64
CA THR A 47 3.55 7.09 7.35
C THR A 47 3.99 5.63 7.46
N VAL A 48 3.49 4.79 6.58
CA VAL A 48 3.79 3.36 6.55
C VAL A 48 4.06 2.87 5.13
N ILE A 49 4.82 1.78 5.02
CA ILE A 49 4.79 0.90 3.86
C ILE A 49 3.94 -0.30 4.22
N SER A 50 2.97 -0.63 3.38
CA SER A 50 2.17 -1.85 3.48
C SER A 50 2.49 -2.78 2.31
N ARG A 51 2.67 -4.05 2.62
CA ARG A 51 2.90 -5.11 1.63
C ARG A 51 1.85 -6.19 1.79
N TYR A 52 1.16 -6.49 0.71
CA TYR A 52 0.21 -7.59 0.60
C TYR A 52 0.81 -8.72 -0.22
N LYS A 53 0.54 -9.94 0.19
CA LYS A 53 0.90 -11.16 -0.54
C LYS A 53 -0.26 -12.15 -0.47
N SER A 54 -0.65 -12.72 -1.62
CA SER A 54 -1.71 -13.72 -1.72
C SER A 54 -1.18 -15.05 -2.24
N PRO A 55 -1.84 -16.18 -1.88
CA PRO A 55 -1.52 -17.48 -2.47
C PRO A 55 -1.73 -17.48 -4.00
N PRO A 56 -1.03 -18.35 -4.73
CA PRO A 56 -1.27 -18.54 -6.15
C PRO A 56 -2.75 -18.81 -6.46
N GLY A 57 -3.29 -18.17 -7.48
CA GLY A 57 -4.71 -18.29 -7.88
C GLY A 57 -5.71 -17.58 -6.98
N LYS A 58 -5.23 -16.80 -6.01
CA LYS A 58 -6.07 -16.04 -5.08
C LYS A 58 -5.67 -14.57 -5.01
N ALA A 59 -6.57 -13.76 -4.47
CA ALA A 59 -6.32 -12.36 -4.17
C ALA A 59 -7.03 -11.94 -2.88
N TRP A 60 -6.55 -10.87 -2.28
CA TRP A 60 -7.22 -10.19 -1.19
C TRP A 60 -8.19 -9.14 -1.73
N LYS A 61 -9.46 -9.28 -1.36
CA LYS A 61 -10.47 -8.24 -1.55
C LYS A 61 -10.57 -7.43 -0.28
N ILE A 62 -10.13 -6.18 -0.34
CA ILE A 62 -9.93 -5.31 0.81
C ILE A 62 -10.87 -4.11 0.67
N VAL A 63 -11.58 -3.80 1.75
CA VAL A 63 -12.28 -2.53 1.91
C VAL A 63 -11.80 -1.90 3.19
N GLY A 64 -11.23 -0.72 3.06
CA GLY A 64 -10.80 0.13 4.16
C GLY A 64 -11.68 1.38 4.28
N ARG A 65 -11.50 2.09 5.36
CA ARG A 65 -12.04 3.43 5.57
C ARG A 65 -10.89 4.35 5.90
N ALA A 66 -10.73 5.41 5.12
CA ALA A 66 -9.67 6.38 5.33
C ALA A 66 -9.75 7.01 6.72
N SER A 67 -8.58 7.37 7.26
CA SER A 67 -8.46 8.03 8.56
C SER A 67 -9.24 9.37 8.63
N ALA A 68 -9.40 9.90 9.83
CA ALA A 68 -10.24 11.07 10.10
C ALA A 68 -9.90 12.33 9.28
N LEU A 69 -8.65 12.49 8.85
CA LEU A 69 -8.19 13.60 7.99
C LEU A 69 -7.82 13.15 6.56
N GLY A 70 -8.16 11.92 6.21
CA GLY A 70 -7.83 11.33 4.92
C GLY A 70 -6.47 10.67 4.88
N GLU A 71 -6.13 10.13 3.73
CA GLU A 71 -4.85 9.47 3.50
C GLU A 71 -4.35 9.63 2.08
N GLU A 72 -3.06 9.71 1.95
CA GLU A 72 -2.34 9.67 0.68
C GLU A 72 -1.79 8.28 0.45
N VAL A 73 -1.94 7.76 -0.75
CA VAL A 73 -1.47 6.43 -1.15
C VAL A 73 -0.68 6.51 -2.43
N TYR A 74 0.48 5.86 -2.44
CA TYR A 74 1.31 5.72 -3.62
C TYR A 74 1.65 4.25 -3.86
N ILE A 75 1.34 3.72 -5.04
CA ILE A 75 1.62 2.33 -5.38
C ILE A 75 3.07 2.20 -5.84
N LEU A 76 3.83 1.34 -5.15
CA LEU A 76 5.23 1.06 -5.44
C LEU A 76 5.38 -0.17 -6.33
N GLU A 77 4.66 -1.26 -6.02
CA GLU A 77 4.67 -2.52 -6.75
C GLU A 77 3.28 -3.16 -6.75
N GLY A 78 2.98 -3.94 -7.77
CA GLY A 78 1.70 -4.62 -7.89
C GLY A 78 0.58 -3.69 -8.35
N ALA A 79 -0.65 -4.08 -8.13
CA ALA A 79 -1.81 -3.32 -8.59
C ALA A 79 -3.07 -3.60 -7.77
N TYR A 80 -3.99 -2.66 -7.81
CA TYR A 80 -5.40 -2.91 -7.57
C TYR A 80 -6.11 -3.28 -8.87
N TYR A 81 -6.98 -4.28 -8.81
CA TYR A 81 -7.74 -4.80 -9.93
C TYR A 81 -9.24 -4.60 -9.73
N ASP A 82 -9.97 -4.54 -10.83
CA ASP A 82 -11.41 -4.74 -10.83
C ASP A 82 -11.76 -6.23 -10.72
N ALA A 83 -13.05 -6.54 -10.59
CA ALA A 83 -13.54 -7.92 -10.46
C ALA A 83 -13.27 -8.78 -11.72
N ARG A 84 -12.98 -8.15 -12.86
CA ARG A 84 -12.68 -8.83 -14.13
C ARG A 84 -11.18 -9.09 -14.31
N GLY A 85 -10.33 -8.59 -13.43
CA GLY A 85 -8.89 -8.77 -13.48
C GLY A 85 -8.14 -7.69 -14.28
N HIS A 86 -8.79 -6.56 -14.59
CA HIS A 86 -8.14 -5.40 -15.21
C HIS A 86 -7.58 -4.47 -14.15
N ILE A 87 -6.43 -3.86 -14.46
CA ILE A 87 -5.76 -2.94 -13.54
C ILE A 87 -6.57 -1.65 -13.39
N LEU A 88 -6.93 -1.32 -12.17
CA LEU A 88 -7.52 -0.02 -11.80
C LEU A 88 -6.44 1.00 -11.44
N ALA A 89 -5.42 0.55 -10.72
CA ALA A 89 -4.31 1.40 -10.28
C ALA A 89 -3.06 0.55 -10.16
N GLY A 90 -2.01 0.93 -10.86
CA GLY A 90 -0.73 0.25 -10.89
C GLY A 90 0.42 1.08 -10.31
N PRO A 91 1.68 0.62 -10.45
CA PRO A 91 2.85 1.31 -9.93
C PRO A 91 2.94 2.75 -10.44
N GLY A 92 3.26 3.69 -9.55
CA GLY A 92 3.30 5.12 -9.83
C GLY A 92 1.96 5.84 -9.71
N THR A 93 0.87 5.15 -9.41
CA THR A 93 -0.42 5.78 -9.14
C THR A 93 -0.41 6.43 -7.76
N PHE A 94 -0.76 7.70 -7.70
CA PHE A 94 -1.04 8.44 -6.47
C PHE A 94 -2.55 8.57 -6.29
N MET A 95 -3.02 8.35 -5.07
CA MET A 95 -4.43 8.50 -4.69
C MET A 95 -4.55 9.28 -3.39
N PHE A 96 -5.58 10.10 -3.30
CA PHE A 96 -6.01 10.69 -2.04
C PHE A 96 -7.40 10.15 -1.68
N ASN A 97 -7.52 9.53 -0.54
CA ASN A 97 -8.79 9.09 0.01
C ASN A 97 -9.27 10.12 1.02
N ALA A 98 -10.42 10.71 0.75
CA ALA A 98 -11.01 11.74 1.61
C ALA A 98 -11.32 11.18 3.02
N PRO A 99 -11.42 12.06 4.04
CA PRO A 99 -11.72 11.64 5.40
C PRO A 99 -12.94 10.72 5.49
N GLY A 100 -12.76 9.54 6.08
CA GLY A 100 -13.80 8.54 6.25
C GLY A 100 -14.28 7.83 4.99
N ALA A 101 -13.70 8.13 3.83
CA ALA A 101 -14.08 7.48 2.57
C ALA A 101 -13.74 5.99 2.59
N ARG A 102 -14.64 5.17 2.05
CA ARG A 102 -14.36 3.77 1.77
C ARG A 102 -13.48 3.67 0.54
N HIS A 103 -12.44 2.85 0.64
CA HIS A 103 -11.50 2.59 -0.44
C HIS A 103 -10.99 1.16 -0.37
N GLY A 104 -10.23 0.74 -1.36
CA GLY A 104 -9.64 -0.58 -1.43
C GLY A 104 -9.80 -1.16 -2.83
N GLY A 105 -9.73 -2.46 -2.90
CA GLY A 105 -9.83 -3.19 -4.16
C GLY A 105 -9.39 -4.63 -4.02
N ILE A 106 -9.18 -5.27 -5.16
CA ILE A 106 -8.65 -6.62 -5.26
C ILE A 106 -7.16 -6.52 -5.54
N SER A 107 -6.33 -7.18 -4.74
CA SER A 107 -4.88 -7.22 -4.97
C SER A 107 -4.30 -8.62 -4.76
N CYS A 108 -3.35 -8.99 -5.59
CA CYS A 108 -2.53 -10.20 -5.41
C CYS A 108 -1.32 -9.87 -4.55
N ASP A 109 -0.26 -9.41 -5.17
CA ASP A 109 0.92 -8.87 -4.50
C ASP A 109 0.93 -7.35 -4.71
N LEU A 110 1.03 -6.59 -3.61
CA LEU A 110 0.89 -5.14 -3.66
C LEU A 110 1.75 -4.50 -2.58
N THR A 111 2.55 -3.51 -2.96
CA THR A 111 3.32 -2.69 -2.03
C THR A 111 2.90 -1.24 -2.17
N LEU A 112 2.51 -0.64 -1.07
CA LEU A 112 1.98 0.72 -0.98
C LEU A 112 2.78 1.57 0.01
N TYR A 113 2.98 2.83 -0.34
CA TYR A 113 3.27 3.89 0.60
C TYR A 113 1.94 4.53 1.01
N ILE A 114 1.72 4.69 2.31
CA ILE A 114 0.51 5.30 2.86
C ILE A 114 0.89 6.36 3.88
N HIS A 115 0.31 7.55 3.75
CA HIS A 115 0.37 8.60 4.76
C HIS A 115 -1.03 8.91 5.27
N CYS A 116 -1.32 8.51 6.51
CA CYS A 116 -2.55 8.84 7.21
C CYS A 116 -2.41 10.22 7.86
N CYS A 117 -3.18 11.19 7.39
CA CYS A 117 -3.00 12.60 7.77
C CYS A 117 -3.37 12.89 9.22
N SER A 118 -4.16 12.04 9.87
CA SER A 118 -4.58 12.19 11.27
C SER A 118 -3.60 11.62 12.30
N GLY A 119 -2.55 10.95 11.88
CA GLY A 119 -1.65 10.20 12.78
C GLY A 119 -2.19 8.84 13.23
N GLU A 120 -3.41 8.51 12.85
CA GLU A 120 -4.04 7.21 13.11
C GLU A 120 -4.17 6.40 11.81
N PRO A 121 -4.06 5.06 11.88
CA PRO A 121 -4.24 4.22 10.71
C PRO A 121 -5.69 4.26 10.20
N ASP A 122 -5.88 3.83 8.96
CA ASP A 122 -7.18 3.54 8.42
C ASP A 122 -7.81 2.30 9.08
N ASP A 123 -9.14 2.20 9.02
CA ASP A 123 -9.88 1.04 9.48
C ASP A 123 -10.06 0.04 8.34
N ILE A 124 -9.80 -1.24 8.61
CA ILE A 124 -10.19 -2.33 7.70
C ILE A 124 -11.65 -2.69 7.99
N VAL A 125 -12.51 -2.41 7.02
CA VAL A 125 -13.95 -2.71 7.11
C VAL A 125 -14.22 -4.17 6.79
N SER A 126 -13.58 -4.69 5.73
CA SER A 126 -13.64 -6.10 5.38
C SER A 126 -12.38 -6.52 4.63
N ILE A 127 -12.03 -7.79 4.79
CA ILE A 127 -10.96 -8.42 4.05
C ILE A 127 -11.32 -9.88 3.79
N ASP A 128 -11.28 -10.29 2.52
CA ASP A 128 -11.64 -11.62 2.07
C ASP A 128 -10.56 -12.17 1.13
N LEU A 129 -10.24 -13.44 1.28
CA LEU A 129 -9.41 -14.16 0.33
C LEU A 129 -10.31 -14.82 -0.71
N ILE A 130 -10.17 -14.42 -1.96
CA ILE A 130 -11.02 -14.87 -3.07
C ILE A 130 -10.20 -15.61 -4.14
N ASP A 131 -10.88 -16.47 -4.90
CA ASP A 131 -10.31 -17.02 -6.14
C ASP A 131 -10.22 -15.89 -7.16
N PHE A 132 -9.06 -15.73 -7.77
CA PHE A 132 -8.82 -14.62 -8.68
C PHE A 132 -7.63 -14.89 -9.61
N ALA A 133 -7.79 -14.50 -10.86
CA ALA A 133 -6.71 -14.50 -11.84
C ALA A 133 -6.65 -13.15 -12.57
N PRO A 134 -5.56 -12.39 -12.42
CA PRO A 134 -5.38 -11.15 -13.16
C PRO A 134 -5.38 -11.39 -14.67
N LYS A 135 -6.04 -10.53 -15.43
CA LYS A 135 -5.95 -10.51 -16.91
C LYS A 135 -4.81 -9.63 -17.42
N GLU A 136 -4.32 -8.73 -16.58
CA GLU A 136 -3.23 -7.82 -16.86
C GLU A 136 -2.15 -7.97 -15.79
N GLN A 137 -0.88 -7.81 -16.20
CA GLN A 137 0.23 -7.76 -15.25
C GLN A 137 0.69 -6.30 -15.10
N PRO A 138 0.93 -5.82 -13.86
CA PRO A 138 1.44 -4.49 -13.66
C PRO A 138 2.85 -4.38 -14.24
N LEU A 139 3.09 -3.31 -14.99
CA LEU A 139 4.42 -2.92 -15.39
C LEU A 139 5.15 -2.35 -14.18
N GLY A 140 6.43 -2.68 -14.01
CA GLY A 140 7.28 -2.03 -13.02
C GLY A 140 7.38 -0.53 -13.28
N LEU A 141 7.78 0.25 -12.26
CA LEU A 141 8.14 1.64 -12.43
C LEU A 141 9.31 1.72 -13.40
N ALA A 142 9.04 2.03 -14.67
CA ALA A 142 10.07 2.48 -15.56
C ALA A 142 10.54 3.86 -15.08
N PRO A 143 11.85 4.13 -15.01
CA PRO A 143 12.31 5.49 -14.80
C PRO A 143 11.81 6.32 -15.99
N GLN A 144 10.75 7.10 -15.76
CA GLN A 144 10.32 8.09 -16.72
C GLN A 144 11.31 9.26 -16.61
N ARG A 145 12.08 9.49 -17.69
CA ARG A 145 12.70 10.80 -17.84
C ARG A 145 11.58 11.83 -17.88
N PRO A 146 11.66 12.89 -17.08
CA PRO A 146 10.76 14.03 -17.26
C PRO A 146 10.91 14.50 -18.71
N ASP A 147 9.81 14.51 -19.47
CA ASP A 147 9.81 15.07 -20.82
C ASP A 147 10.32 16.50 -20.73
N GLY A 148 11.42 16.81 -21.42
CA GLY A 148 11.94 18.17 -21.51
C GLY A 148 13.33 18.43 -20.91
N LEU A 149 14.02 17.45 -20.37
CA LEU A 149 15.44 17.57 -20.08
C LEU A 149 16.23 17.11 -21.32
N GLU A 150 16.48 18.06 -22.23
CA GLU A 150 17.50 17.90 -23.24
C GLU A 150 18.85 17.84 -22.55
N GLU A 151 19.67 16.83 -22.89
CA GLU A 151 21.07 16.80 -22.46
C GLU A 151 21.74 18.02 -23.13
N GLU A 152 22.12 19.02 -22.36
CA GLU A 152 23.10 20.00 -22.79
C GLU A 152 24.45 19.27 -22.90
N ASP A 153 24.94 19.14 -24.14
CA ASP A 153 26.29 18.67 -24.45
C ASP A 153 27.38 19.63 -23.93
#